data_359461a7fbec7b484c1128e04e5e827a
#
_entry.id   359461a7fbec7b484c1128e04e5e827a
#
_cell.length_a   1.000
_cell.length_b   1.000
_cell.length_c   1.000
_cell.angle_alpha   90.00
_cell.angle_beta   90.00
_cell.angle_gamma   90.00
#
_symmetry.space_group_name_H-M   'P 1'
#
loop_
_entity.id
_entity.type
_entity.pdbx_description
1 polymer ?
#
loop_
_entity_poly.entity_id
_entity_poly.type
_entity_poly.pdbx_seq_one_letter_code
_entity_poly.pdbx_strand_id
1 'polypeptide(L)' 'MSYGTYGVEVEKQNGFVIGKYFDNLDDAICVAERAVYERGCVWSCVYMPNGDVYTEYEM' A
#
# COMPACT_ATOMS: atom_id res chain seq x y z
N MET A 1 19.23 -0.79 -10.71
CA MET A 1 18.57 0.38 -10.20
C MET A 1 17.09 0.34 -10.53
N SER A 2 16.25 0.56 -9.56
CA SER A 2 14.84 0.51 -9.86
C SER A 2 14.27 1.92 -9.90
N TYR A 3 13.45 2.12 -10.89
CA TYR A 3 12.73 3.35 -11.05
C TYR A 3 11.28 3.05 -10.87
N GLY A 4 10.57 4.04 -10.38
CA GLY A 4 9.15 3.96 -10.41
C GLY A 4 8.59 2.83 -9.58
N THR A 5 9.29 2.44 -8.53
CA THR A 5 8.69 1.48 -7.62
C THR A 5 7.74 2.20 -6.69
N TYR A 6 6.55 1.62 -6.54
CA TYR A 6 5.51 2.16 -5.71
C TYR A 6 5.45 1.34 -4.43
N GLY A 7 5.50 2.01 -3.29
CA GLY A 7 5.47 1.34 -2.00
C GLY A 7 4.04 1.21 -1.51
N VAL A 8 3.76 0.10 -0.85
CA VAL A 8 2.47 -0.10 -0.19
C VAL A 8 2.76 -0.52 1.24
N GLU A 9 2.16 0.19 2.19
CA GLU A 9 2.20 -0.21 3.59
C GLU A 9 0.79 -0.57 4.01
N VAL A 10 0.69 -1.64 4.79
CA VAL A 10 -0.59 -2.15 5.26
C VAL A 10 -0.47 -2.42 6.74
N GLU A 11 -1.40 -1.89 7.52
CA GLU A 11 -1.46 -2.15 8.94
C GLU A 11 -2.56 -3.15 9.23
N LYS A 12 -2.19 -4.27 9.84
CA LYS A 12 -3.14 -5.30 10.22
C LYS A 12 -3.77 -4.97 11.57
N GLN A 13 -4.87 -5.65 11.87
CA GLN A 13 -5.58 -5.42 13.12
C GLN A 13 -4.73 -5.70 14.36
N ASN A 14 -3.75 -6.59 14.23
CA ASN A 14 -2.86 -6.90 15.35
C ASN A 14 -1.72 -5.90 15.50
N GLY A 15 -1.70 -4.85 14.69
CA GLY A 15 -0.68 -3.80 14.77
C GLY A 15 0.53 -4.02 13.89
N PHE A 16 0.66 -5.17 13.24
CA PHE A 16 1.76 -5.38 12.32
C PHE A 16 1.61 -4.52 11.08
N VAL A 17 2.72 -3.93 10.65
CA VAL A 17 2.78 -3.17 9.42
C VAL A 17 3.63 -3.96 8.43
N ILE A 18 3.09 -4.19 7.24
CA ILE A 18 3.78 -4.92 6.18
C ILE A 18 4.00 -3.96 5.03
N GLY A 19 5.20 -3.98 4.45
CA GLY A 19 5.52 -3.17 3.29
C GLY A 19 5.82 -4.03 2.08
N LYS A 20 5.42 -3.57 0.91
CA LYS A 20 5.72 -4.22 -0.36
C LYS A 20 5.99 -3.16 -1.41
N TYR A 21 6.66 -3.57 -2.48
CA TYR A 21 6.96 -2.66 -3.60
C TYR A 21 6.43 -3.26 -4.89
N PHE A 22 5.95 -2.39 -5.76
CA PHE A 22 5.38 -2.78 -7.05
C PHE A 22 5.95 -1.87 -8.13
N ASP A 23 6.12 -2.42 -9.32
CA ASP A 23 6.57 -1.64 -10.47
C ASP A 23 5.45 -0.84 -11.11
N ASN A 24 4.22 -1.16 -10.78
CA ASN A 24 3.04 -0.66 -11.45
C ASN A 24 2.12 -0.02 -10.43
N LEU A 25 1.69 1.21 -10.69
CA LEU A 25 0.82 1.92 -9.77
C LEU A 25 -0.53 1.21 -9.60
N ASP A 26 -1.08 0.67 -10.67
CA ASP A 26 -2.37 0.00 -10.59
C ASP A 26 -2.30 -1.22 -9.66
N ASP A 27 -1.20 -1.97 -9.72
CA ASP A 27 -1.02 -3.10 -8.84
C ASP A 27 -0.91 -2.66 -7.39
N ALA A 28 -0.18 -1.58 -7.14
CA ALA A 28 -0.02 -1.05 -5.79
C ALA A 28 -1.37 -0.62 -5.23
N ILE A 29 -2.14 0.10 -6.02
CA ILE A 29 -3.47 0.56 -5.61
C ILE A 29 -4.37 -0.64 -5.32
N CYS A 30 -4.35 -1.62 -6.19
CA CYS A 30 -5.21 -2.79 -6.05
C CYS A 30 -4.91 -3.52 -4.74
N VAL A 31 -3.62 -3.73 -4.44
CA VAL A 31 -3.24 -4.44 -3.23
C VAL A 31 -3.62 -3.63 -1.99
N ALA A 32 -3.37 -2.32 -2.01
CA ALA A 32 -3.68 -1.49 -0.85
C ALA A 32 -5.18 -1.44 -0.58
N GLU A 33 -5.97 -1.29 -1.63
CA GLU A 33 -7.42 -1.21 -1.51
C GLU A 33 -7.99 -2.52 -1.00
N ARG A 34 -7.55 -3.64 -1.57
CA ARG A 34 -8.05 -4.94 -1.17
C ARG A 34 -7.65 -5.29 0.26
N ALA A 35 -6.48 -4.84 0.69
CA ALA A 35 -6.05 -5.13 2.05
C ALA A 35 -7.07 -4.61 3.06
N VAL A 36 -7.60 -3.42 2.84
CA VAL A 36 -8.57 -2.84 3.74
C VAL A 36 -9.97 -3.41 3.51
N TYR A 37 -10.42 -3.45 2.24
CA TYR A 37 -11.81 -3.76 1.96
C TYR A 37 -12.12 -5.24 1.89
N GLU A 38 -11.12 -6.08 1.61
CA GLU A 38 -11.34 -7.52 1.49
C GLU A 38 -10.68 -8.31 2.60
N ARG A 39 -9.54 -7.85 3.12
CA ARG A 39 -8.79 -8.61 4.11
C ARG A 39 -8.96 -8.09 5.52
N GLY A 40 -9.66 -6.97 5.67
CA GLY A 40 -9.95 -6.46 6.99
C GLY A 40 -8.80 -5.76 7.68
N CYS A 41 -7.79 -5.34 6.93
CA CYS A 41 -6.72 -4.55 7.50
C CYS A 41 -7.24 -3.17 7.87
N VAL A 42 -6.66 -2.54 8.89
CA VAL A 42 -7.22 -1.29 9.40
C VAL A 42 -6.81 -0.09 8.58
N TRP A 43 -5.69 -0.19 7.86
CA TRP A 43 -5.16 0.95 7.12
C TRP A 43 -4.19 0.48 6.05
N SER A 44 -4.15 1.21 4.96
CA SER A 44 -3.10 1.00 3.96
C SER A 44 -2.79 2.31 3.27
N CYS A 45 -1.64 2.34 2.61
CA CYS A 45 -1.14 3.55 2.00
C CYS A 45 -0.29 3.19 0.78
N VAL A 46 -0.39 3.99 -0.28
CA VAL A 46 0.42 3.83 -1.48
C VAL A 46 1.37 5.01 -1.57
N TYR A 47 2.65 4.72 -1.73
CA TYR A 47 3.68 5.74 -1.89
C TYR A 47 4.15 5.80 -3.32
N MET A 48 4.39 7.02 -3.78
CA MET A 48 5.02 7.25 -5.08
C MET A 48 6.50 6.93 -5.00
N PRO A 49 7.16 6.75 -6.16
CA PRO A 49 8.59 6.46 -6.16
C PRO A 49 9.44 7.51 -5.46
N ASN A 50 8.97 8.76 -5.41
CA ASN A 50 9.72 9.83 -4.75
C ASN A 50 9.45 9.88 -3.25
N GLY A 51 8.64 8.96 -2.73
CA GLY A 51 8.33 8.90 -1.31
C GLY A 51 7.06 9.61 -0.88
N ASP A 52 6.42 10.34 -1.78
CA ASP A 52 5.18 11.02 -1.43
C ASP A 52 4.03 10.02 -1.34
N VAL A 53 3.08 10.32 -0.47
CA VAL A 53 1.88 9.52 -0.35
C VAL A 53 0.98 9.78 -1.55
N TYR A 54 0.58 8.73 -2.25
CA TYR A 54 -0.35 8.85 -3.36
C TYR A 54 -1.79 8.77 -2.86
N THR A 55 -2.10 7.78 -2.05
CA THR A 55 -3.44 7.61 -1.52
C THR A 55 -3.38 6.76 -0.26
N GLU A 56 -4.43 6.85 0.54
CA GLU A 56 -4.58 6.06 1.76
C GLU A 56 -5.97 5.46 1.79
N TYR A 57 -6.07 4.29 2.42
CA TYR A 57 -7.34 3.62 2.64
C TYR A 57 -7.47 3.30 4.12
N GLU A 58 -8.66 3.49 4.66
CA GLU A 58 -8.95 3.19 6.06
C GLU A 58 -10.24 2.40 6.16
N MET A 59 -10.26 1.55 7.17
CA MET A 59 -11.46 0.79 7.46
C MET A 59 -12.54 1.68 8.07
#